data_cb8b5017c1cdbd63d245bacb3c93748d
#
_entry.id   cb8b5017c1cdbd63d245bacb3c93748d
#
_cell.length_a   1.000
_cell.length_b   1.000
_cell.length_c   1.000
_cell.angle_alpha   90.00
_cell.angle_beta   90.00
_cell.angle_gamma   90.00
#
_symmetry.space_group_name_H-M   'P 1'
#
loop_
_entity.id
_entity.type
_entity.pdbx_description
1 polymer ?
#
loop_
_entity_poly.entity_id
_entity_poly.type
_entity_poly.pdbx_seq_one_letter_code
_entity_poly.pdbx_strand_id
1 'polypeptide(L)'
;SLAGKTVGILGAGASAFDNAAEALDTGANPVHLFCRRTELQTVQPLRYVTFHGFLRHLSDMDDVWRWRFMQHVLGLREGFPQDAYDRCSAYPHFRIRTGEPWLDAEVRDNRAVVRTPKGEFTADFLICGTGVDMDCSLRPELASIADKIATWADRYDPPPHEREDRLGRYPYLGTDYAFQERVPGTAPFLKDIHCFGIGAWMSFGMSGASINAMYVAVPKLAAGVTSGLFAAELDYHWDGLQAYKTSQVTLRET
;
A
#
# COMPACT_ATOMS: atom_id res chain seq x y z
N SER A 1 16.91 -25.21 -3.11
CA SER A 1 18.19 -24.48 -3.13
C SER A 1 18.32 -23.69 -4.42
N LEU A 2 18.75 -22.42 -4.31
CA LEU A 2 19.05 -21.57 -5.47
C LEU A 2 20.53 -21.70 -5.89
N ALA A 3 21.33 -22.51 -5.24
CA ALA A 3 22.74 -22.66 -5.52
C ALA A 3 23.00 -22.99 -7.01
N GLY A 4 23.78 -22.14 -7.69
CA GLY A 4 24.10 -22.25 -9.11
C GLY A 4 22.95 -21.99 -10.07
N LYS A 5 21.79 -21.52 -9.60
CA LYS A 5 20.61 -21.24 -10.41
C LYS A 5 20.63 -19.81 -10.96
N THR A 6 20.20 -19.66 -12.20
CA THR A 6 19.97 -18.35 -12.81
C THR A 6 18.63 -17.78 -12.34
N VAL A 7 18.65 -16.58 -11.78
CA VAL A 7 17.44 -15.90 -11.30
C VAL A 7 17.23 -14.57 -12.03
N GLY A 8 16.01 -14.37 -12.54
CA GLY A 8 15.56 -13.10 -13.11
C GLY A 8 14.57 -12.43 -12.18
N ILE A 9 14.74 -11.13 -11.90
CA ILE A 9 13.87 -10.35 -11.01
C ILE A 9 13.32 -9.16 -11.78
N LEU A 10 11.99 -9.06 -11.87
CA LEU A 10 11.30 -7.92 -12.47
C LEU A 10 10.96 -6.89 -11.40
N GLY A 11 11.49 -5.69 -11.52
CA GLY A 11 11.31 -4.58 -10.60
C GLY A 11 12.64 -4.03 -10.13
N ALA A 12 12.62 -2.83 -9.55
CA ALA A 12 13.80 -2.17 -8.99
C ALA A 12 13.44 -1.29 -7.77
N GLY A 13 12.41 -1.66 -7.04
CA GLY A 13 12.08 -1.11 -5.73
C GLY A 13 12.71 -1.91 -4.59
N ALA A 14 12.40 -1.55 -3.33
CA ALA A 14 12.95 -2.17 -2.13
C ALA A 14 12.83 -3.71 -2.18
N SER A 15 11.61 -4.24 -2.34
CA SER A 15 11.39 -5.70 -2.36
C SER A 15 12.15 -6.43 -3.49
N ALA A 16 12.38 -5.77 -4.64
CA ALA A 16 13.14 -6.39 -5.72
C ALA A 16 14.61 -6.55 -5.35
N PHE A 17 15.22 -5.53 -4.71
CA PHE A 17 16.59 -5.61 -4.22
C PHE A 17 16.73 -6.59 -3.05
N ASP A 18 15.77 -6.61 -2.10
CA ASP A 18 15.80 -7.57 -0.99
C ASP A 18 15.75 -9.01 -1.50
N ASN A 19 14.86 -9.30 -2.47
CA ASN A 19 14.79 -10.63 -3.09
C ASN A 19 16.05 -10.97 -3.90
N ALA A 20 16.68 -9.98 -4.54
CA ALA A 20 17.94 -10.17 -5.24
C ALA A 20 19.07 -10.52 -4.26
N ALA A 21 19.18 -9.80 -3.15
CA ALA A 21 20.17 -10.05 -2.11
C ALA A 21 19.98 -11.45 -1.52
N GLU A 22 18.73 -11.83 -1.18
CA GLU A 22 18.44 -13.17 -0.64
C GLU A 22 18.74 -14.29 -1.64
N ALA A 23 18.45 -14.09 -2.93
CA ALA A 23 18.79 -15.05 -3.97
C ALA A 23 20.31 -15.23 -4.09
N LEU A 24 21.08 -14.14 -4.03
CA LEU A 24 22.54 -14.16 -4.08
C LEU A 24 23.13 -14.84 -2.83
N ASP A 25 22.68 -14.48 -1.65
CA ASP A 25 23.13 -15.04 -0.36
C ASP A 25 22.84 -16.54 -0.27
N THR A 26 21.78 -17.03 -0.94
CA THR A 26 21.44 -18.46 -1.04
C THR A 26 22.13 -19.18 -2.20
N GLY A 27 23.06 -18.49 -2.89
CA GLY A 27 23.98 -19.07 -3.88
C GLY A 27 23.48 -19.03 -5.33
N ALA A 28 22.47 -18.24 -5.66
CA ALA A 28 22.05 -18.05 -7.05
C ALA A 28 23.18 -17.41 -7.87
N ASN A 29 23.39 -17.89 -9.11
CA ASN A 29 24.43 -17.43 -10.00
C ASN A 29 24.11 -17.76 -11.45
N PRO A 30 23.87 -16.74 -12.32
CA PRO A 30 23.78 -15.29 -12.02
C PRO A 30 22.41 -14.83 -11.52
N VAL A 31 22.35 -13.61 -10.96
CA VAL A 31 21.10 -12.89 -10.63
C VAL A 31 21.01 -11.63 -11.47
N HIS A 32 19.90 -11.46 -12.20
CA HIS A 32 19.63 -10.29 -13.04
C HIS A 32 18.37 -9.58 -12.58
N LEU A 33 18.49 -8.29 -12.25
CA LEU A 33 17.39 -7.41 -11.88
C LEU A 33 17.02 -6.53 -13.08
N PHE A 34 15.75 -6.58 -13.50
CA PHE A 34 15.24 -5.88 -14.68
C PHE A 34 14.38 -4.69 -14.27
N CYS A 35 14.70 -3.52 -14.81
CA CYS A 35 13.99 -2.29 -14.60
C CYS A 35 13.51 -1.69 -15.93
N ARG A 36 12.20 -1.36 -16.01
CA ARG A 36 11.64 -0.71 -17.20
C ARG A 36 12.15 0.72 -17.41
N ARG A 37 12.53 1.42 -16.33
CA ARG A 37 13.13 2.76 -16.40
C ARG A 37 14.57 2.66 -16.87
N THR A 38 15.02 3.68 -17.56
CA THR A 38 16.43 3.81 -17.99
C THR A 38 17.37 4.15 -16.84
N GLU A 39 16.81 4.70 -15.76
CA GLU A 39 17.53 5.06 -14.54
C GLU A 39 16.86 4.46 -13.30
N LEU A 40 17.65 4.14 -12.30
CA LEU A 40 17.15 3.68 -11.01
C LEU A 40 16.57 4.84 -10.22
N GLN A 41 15.47 4.59 -9.51
CA GLN A 41 14.90 5.55 -8.58
C GLN A 41 15.63 5.50 -7.25
N THR A 42 16.38 6.54 -6.94
CA THR A 42 17.20 6.64 -5.72
C THR A 42 16.59 7.58 -4.66
N VAL A 43 15.62 8.41 -5.05
CA VAL A 43 14.92 9.30 -4.11
C VAL A 43 13.90 8.50 -3.32
N GLN A 44 13.88 8.66 -1.98
CA GLN A 44 12.88 8.04 -1.11
C GLN A 44 11.82 9.07 -0.68
N PRO A 45 10.71 9.23 -1.44
CA PRO A 45 9.71 10.26 -1.16
C PRO A 45 8.99 10.00 0.17
N LEU A 46 8.86 8.73 0.58
CA LEU A 46 8.19 8.36 1.82
C LEU A 46 8.91 8.91 3.06
N ARG A 47 10.24 9.11 2.99
CA ARG A 47 10.99 9.75 4.10
C ARG A 47 10.58 11.20 4.31
N TYR A 48 10.28 11.92 3.24
CA TYR A 48 9.86 13.31 3.34
C TYR A 48 8.47 13.44 4.00
N VAL A 49 7.54 12.54 3.68
CA VAL A 49 6.15 12.62 4.14
C VAL A 49 5.89 11.94 5.50
N THR A 50 6.94 11.72 6.31
CA THR A 50 6.82 11.13 7.66
C THR A 50 6.69 12.15 8.79
N PHE A 51 6.59 13.45 8.51
CA PHE A 51 6.41 14.46 9.55
C PHE A 51 4.97 14.48 10.09
N HIS A 52 4.82 14.86 11.37
CA HIS A 52 3.54 14.80 12.09
C HIS A 52 2.36 15.47 11.38
N GLY A 53 2.60 16.64 10.76
CA GLY A 53 1.56 17.36 10.02
C GLY A 53 0.97 16.52 8.90
N PHE A 54 1.84 15.92 8.07
CA PHE A 54 1.38 15.07 6.97
C PHE A 54 0.66 13.81 7.46
N LEU A 55 1.28 13.07 8.40
CA LEU A 55 0.73 11.81 8.89
C LEU A 55 -0.64 11.98 9.57
N ARG A 56 -0.86 13.10 10.27
CA ARG A 56 -2.11 13.36 10.99
C ARG A 56 -3.20 13.98 10.13
N HIS A 57 -2.81 14.86 9.22
CA HIS A 57 -3.74 15.83 8.64
C HIS A 57 -3.89 15.74 7.12
N LEU A 58 -3.15 14.88 6.41
CA LEU A 58 -3.39 14.72 4.98
C LEU A 58 -4.85 14.36 4.70
N SER A 59 -5.44 13.48 5.50
CA SER A 59 -6.85 13.06 5.35
C SER A 59 -7.87 14.17 5.63
N ASP A 60 -7.45 15.26 6.26
CA ASP A 60 -8.30 16.41 6.59
C ASP A 60 -8.25 17.47 5.47
N MET A 61 -7.35 17.31 4.50
CA MET A 61 -7.23 18.21 3.35
C MET A 61 -8.29 17.90 2.29
N ASP A 62 -8.53 18.86 1.39
CA ASP A 62 -9.36 18.63 0.22
C ASP A 62 -8.74 17.59 -0.74
N ASP A 63 -9.56 17.09 -1.65
CA ASP A 63 -9.15 16.05 -2.60
C ASP A 63 -8.04 16.49 -3.55
N VAL A 64 -7.98 17.81 -3.86
CA VAL A 64 -6.93 18.38 -4.71
C VAL A 64 -5.56 18.15 -4.09
N TRP A 65 -5.40 18.49 -2.81
CA TRP A 65 -4.11 18.32 -2.13
C TRP A 65 -3.78 16.86 -1.83
N ARG A 66 -4.78 16.06 -1.41
CA ARG A 66 -4.59 14.62 -1.22
C ARG A 66 -4.12 13.96 -2.51
N TRP A 67 -4.78 14.27 -3.64
CA TRP A 67 -4.40 13.74 -4.95
C TRP A 67 -2.98 14.14 -5.34
N ARG A 68 -2.65 15.43 -5.30
CA ARG A 68 -1.34 15.95 -5.71
C ARG A 68 -0.19 15.36 -4.92
N PHE A 69 -0.31 15.33 -3.58
CA PHE A 69 0.72 14.72 -2.75
C PHE A 69 0.90 13.25 -3.09
N MET A 70 -0.18 12.49 -3.15
CA MET A 70 -0.07 11.06 -3.35
C MET A 70 0.26 10.68 -4.80
N GLN A 71 -0.20 11.43 -5.79
CA GLN A 71 0.22 11.28 -7.18
C GLN A 71 1.74 11.47 -7.31
N HIS A 72 2.31 12.50 -6.69
CA HIS A 72 3.75 12.72 -6.72
C HIS A 72 4.53 11.61 -6.00
N VAL A 73 4.13 11.28 -4.77
CA VAL A 73 4.77 10.23 -3.96
C VAL A 73 4.72 8.87 -4.65
N LEU A 74 3.53 8.47 -5.11
CA LEU A 74 3.33 7.15 -5.75
C LEU A 74 3.84 7.11 -7.20
N GLY A 75 3.97 8.27 -7.86
CA GLY A 75 4.59 8.40 -9.17
C GLY A 75 6.10 8.22 -9.13
N LEU A 76 6.78 8.81 -8.14
CA LEU A 76 8.21 8.58 -7.92
C LEU A 76 8.51 7.11 -7.59
N ARG A 77 7.61 6.46 -6.86
CA ARG A 77 7.81 5.13 -6.26
C ARG A 77 8.83 5.15 -5.12
N GLU A 78 8.86 4.08 -4.38
CA GLU A 78 9.83 3.90 -3.30
C GLU A 78 11.22 3.60 -3.88
N GLY A 79 12.23 4.31 -3.40
CA GLY A 79 13.63 3.99 -3.64
C GLY A 79 14.02 2.71 -2.87
N PHE A 80 15.03 2.02 -3.36
CA PHE A 80 15.57 0.83 -2.69
C PHE A 80 16.51 1.22 -1.54
N PRO A 81 16.62 0.38 -0.48
CA PRO A 81 17.53 0.59 0.63
C PRO A 81 19.00 0.46 0.19
N GLN A 82 19.89 1.28 0.77
CA GLN A 82 21.31 1.25 0.45
C GLN A 82 21.96 -0.10 0.82
N ASP A 83 21.59 -0.67 1.97
CA ASP A 83 22.10 -1.96 2.45
C ASP A 83 21.73 -3.11 1.52
N ALA A 84 20.50 -3.14 1.00
CA ALA A 84 20.09 -4.15 0.01
C ALA A 84 20.87 -4.00 -1.30
N TYR A 85 21.12 -2.76 -1.75
CA TYR A 85 21.97 -2.49 -2.90
C TYR A 85 23.41 -2.96 -2.67
N ASP A 86 23.99 -2.65 -1.53
CA ASP A 86 25.37 -3.00 -1.18
C ASP A 86 25.55 -4.53 -1.08
N ARG A 87 24.58 -5.24 -0.48
CA ARG A 87 24.54 -6.71 -0.45
C ARG A 87 24.57 -7.30 -1.87
N CYS A 88 23.71 -6.80 -2.76
CA CYS A 88 23.68 -7.26 -4.15
C CYS A 88 25.00 -6.96 -4.88
N SER A 89 25.53 -5.74 -4.71
CA SER A 89 26.72 -5.25 -5.42
C SER A 89 28.01 -5.94 -5.01
N ALA A 90 28.03 -6.59 -3.84
CA ALA A 90 29.15 -7.42 -3.40
C ALA A 90 29.38 -8.67 -4.29
N TYR A 91 28.38 -9.06 -5.07
CA TYR A 91 28.47 -10.26 -5.93
C TYR A 91 28.83 -9.88 -7.38
N PRO A 92 29.95 -10.38 -7.94
CA PRO A 92 30.40 -10.04 -9.30
C PRO A 92 29.46 -10.54 -10.41
N HIS A 93 28.55 -11.44 -10.11
CA HIS A 93 27.56 -12.02 -11.01
C HIS A 93 26.15 -11.44 -10.85
N PHE A 94 25.99 -10.39 -10.05
CA PHE A 94 24.79 -9.56 -10.03
C PHE A 94 24.79 -8.55 -11.18
N ARG A 95 23.65 -8.38 -11.85
CA ARG A 95 23.50 -7.42 -12.94
C ARG A 95 22.19 -6.68 -12.84
N ILE A 96 22.25 -5.35 -12.98
CA ILE A 96 21.08 -4.48 -13.12
C ILE A 96 20.90 -4.17 -14.60
N ARG A 97 19.70 -4.41 -15.12
CA ARG A 97 19.32 -4.18 -16.51
C ARG A 97 18.25 -3.09 -16.57
N THR A 98 18.68 -1.85 -16.74
CA THR A 98 17.79 -0.68 -16.89
C THR A 98 17.32 -0.54 -18.34
N GLY A 99 16.10 0.01 -18.53
CA GLY A 99 15.48 0.13 -19.84
C GLY A 99 15.10 -1.22 -20.47
N GLU A 100 14.95 -2.27 -19.63
CA GLU A 100 14.62 -3.62 -20.07
C GLU A 100 13.35 -4.14 -19.38
N PRO A 101 12.14 -3.63 -19.77
CA PRO A 101 10.89 -4.24 -19.34
C PRO A 101 10.78 -5.67 -19.88
N TRP A 102 10.13 -6.56 -19.13
CA TRP A 102 9.70 -7.82 -19.70
C TRP A 102 8.49 -7.57 -20.60
N LEU A 103 8.63 -7.97 -21.87
CA LEU A 103 7.57 -7.85 -22.88
C LEU A 103 6.69 -9.09 -22.90
N ASP A 104 7.30 -10.23 -22.57
CA ASP A 104 6.66 -11.53 -22.54
C ASP A 104 7.49 -12.50 -21.69
N ALA A 105 6.86 -13.56 -21.20
CA ALA A 105 7.52 -14.64 -20.48
C ALA A 105 6.85 -15.98 -20.79
N GLU A 106 7.63 -16.98 -21.13
CA GLU A 106 7.15 -18.33 -21.41
C GLU A 106 8.02 -19.39 -20.75
N VAL A 107 7.55 -20.63 -20.73
CA VAL A 107 8.37 -21.78 -20.32
C VAL A 107 8.81 -22.54 -21.57
N ARG A 108 10.13 -22.69 -21.75
CA ARG A 108 10.75 -23.44 -22.84
C ARG A 108 11.80 -24.38 -22.24
N ASP A 109 11.70 -25.66 -22.53
CA ASP A 109 12.62 -26.70 -22.04
C ASP A 109 12.79 -26.68 -20.49
N ASN A 110 11.69 -26.55 -19.79
CA ASN A 110 11.63 -26.48 -18.31
C ASN A 110 12.40 -25.28 -17.70
N ARG A 111 12.64 -24.24 -18.48
CA ARG A 111 13.22 -22.97 -18.05
C ARG A 111 12.33 -21.80 -18.42
N ALA A 112 12.39 -20.77 -17.63
CA ALA A 112 11.68 -19.52 -17.94
C ALA A 112 12.49 -18.72 -18.96
N VAL A 113 11.85 -18.29 -20.05
CA VAL A 113 12.42 -17.43 -21.08
C VAL A 113 11.67 -16.13 -21.09
N VAL A 114 12.39 -15.03 -20.87
CA VAL A 114 11.83 -13.67 -20.84
C VAL A 114 12.31 -12.93 -22.08
N ARG A 115 11.39 -12.28 -22.79
CA ARG A 115 11.70 -11.41 -23.91
C ARG A 115 11.76 -9.96 -23.44
N THR A 116 12.85 -9.29 -23.75
CA THR A 116 13.07 -7.86 -23.50
C THR A 116 13.35 -7.11 -24.80
N PRO A 117 13.36 -5.76 -24.82
CA PRO A 117 13.79 -5.00 -26.00
C PRO A 117 15.22 -5.29 -26.45
N LYS A 118 16.06 -5.83 -25.57
CA LYS A 118 17.48 -6.15 -25.87
C LYS A 118 17.75 -7.62 -26.14
N GLY A 119 16.70 -8.45 -26.23
CA GLY A 119 16.81 -9.88 -26.53
C GLY A 119 16.18 -10.77 -25.47
N GLU A 120 16.42 -12.09 -25.59
CA GLU A 120 15.91 -13.07 -24.65
C GLU A 120 16.85 -13.27 -23.45
N PHE A 121 16.26 -13.57 -22.30
CA PHE A 121 16.96 -13.97 -21.09
C PHE A 121 16.31 -15.26 -20.56
N THR A 122 17.14 -16.28 -20.35
CA THR A 122 16.69 -17.58 -19.85
C THR A 122 17.09 -17.74 -18.38
N ALA A 123 16.14 -18.11 -17.52
CA ALA A 123 16.34 -18.30 -16.09
C ALA A 123 15.75 -19.62 -15.60
N ASP A 124 16.27 -20.10 -14.47
CA ASP A 124 15.66 -21.21 -13.72
C ASP A 124 14.46 -20.71 -12.90
N PHE A 125 14.54 -19.47 -12.40
CA PHE A 125 13.48 -18.84 -11.60
C PHE A 125 13.26 -17.38 -11.99
N LEU A 126 11.99 -16.95 -11.92
CA LEU A 126 11.59 -15.56 -12.07
C LEU A 126 10.92 -15.09 -10.78
N ILE A 127 11.23 -13.86 -10.37
CA ILE A 127 10.63 -13.19 -9.22
C ILE A 127 10.00 -11.88 -9.70
N CYS A 128 8.71 -11.68 -9.41
CA CYS A 128 7.99 -10.46 -9.76
C CYS A 128 7.95 -9.49 -8.57
N GLY A 129 8.89 -8.53 -8.54
CA GLY A 129 8.95 -7.44 -7.57
C GLY A 129 8.28 -6.15 -8.09
N THR A 130 7.09 -6.26 -8.69
CA THR A 130 6.43 -5.17 -9.45
C THR A 130 5.60 -4.22 -8.59
N GLY A 131 5.50 -4.48 -7.29
CA GLY A 131 4.65 -3.76 -6.35
C GLY A 131 3.23 -4.32 -6.30
N VAL A 132 2.30 -3.54 -5.76
CA VAL A 132 0.92 -3.96 -5.48
C VAL A 132 -0.05 -3.10 -6.29
N ASP A 133 -1.10 -3.69 -6.80
CA ASP A 133 -2.27 -2.99 -7.35
C ASP A 133 -3.37 -2.89 -6.28
N MET A 134 -4.01 -1.73 -6.17
CA MET A 134 -5.01 -1.44 -5.15
C MET A 134 -6.45 -1.45 -5.67
N ASP A 135 -6.67 -2.03 -6.82
CA ASP A 135 -8.00 -2.30 -7.33
C ASP A 135 -8.71 -3.34 -6.44
N CYS A 136 -9.81 -2.93 -5.79
CA CYS A 136 -10.58 -3.79 -4.90
C CYS A 136 -11.17 -5.01 -5.65
N SER A 137 -11.41 -4.92 -6.95
CA SER A 137 -11.94 -6.04 -7.76
C SER A 137 -10.95 -7.20 -7.92
N LEU A 138 -9.64 -6.92 -7.75
CA LEU A 138 -8.57 -7.92 -7.82
C LEU A 138 -8.36 -8.65 -6.48
N ARG A 139 -9.09 -8.26 -5.45
CA ARG A 139 -8.98 -8.86 -4.11
C ARG A 139 -10.11 -9.87 -3.88
N PRO A 140 -9.78 -11.16 -3.73
CA PRO A 140 -10.80 -12.20 -3.55
C PRO A 140 -11.73 -11.92 -2.37
N GLU A 141 -11.21 -11.37 -1.27
CA GLU A 141 -11.97 -11.03 -0.06
C GLU A 141 -12.97 -9.88 -0.26
N LEU A 142 -12.77 -9.03 -1.26
CA LEU A 142 -13.64 -7.90 -1.60
C LEU A 142 -14.45 -8.11 -2.88
N ALA A 143 -14.20 -9.19 -3.63
CA ALA A 143 -14.75 -9.38 -4.97
C ALA A 143 -16.28 -9.27 -5.03
N SER A 144 -17.00 -9.72 -3.98
CA SER A 144 -18.47 -9.67 -3.91
C SER A 144 -19.05 -8.28 -3.61
N ILE A 145 -18.23 -7.33 -3.20
CA ILE A 145 -18.64 -5.99 -2.80
C ILE A 145 -17.86 -4.87 -3.51
N ALA A 146 -16.86 -5.21 -4.31
CA ALA A 146 -15.96 -4.25 -4.97
C ALA A 146 -16.71 -3.24 -5.85
N ASP A 147 -17.77 -3.66 -6.51
CA ASP A 147 -18.65 -2.81 -7.34
C ASP A 147 -19.44 -1.78 -6.53
N LYS A 148 -19.61 -1.99 -5.23
CA LYS A 148 -20.30 -1.09 -4.30
C LYS A 148 -19.39 -0.08 -3.61
N ILE A 149 -18.06 -0.36 -3.60
CA ILE A 149 -17.07 0.50 -2.98
C ILE A 149 -16.78 1.71 -3.87
N ALA A 150 -16.90 2.92 -3.31
CA ALA A 150 -16.46 4.14 -3.99
C ALA A 150 -14.95 4.15 -4.18
N THR A 151 -14.51 4.54 -5.37
CA THR A 151 -13.11 4.75 -5.70
C THR A 151 -12.79 6.26 -5.79
N TRP A 152 -11.52 6.58 -5.87
CA TRP A 152 -11.11 7.97 -6.11
C TRP A 152 -11.65 8.52 -7.42
N ALA A 153 -11.72 7.70 -8.49
CA ALA A 153 -12.32 8.11 -9.76
C ALA A 153 -13.83 8.39 -9.67
N ASP A 154 -14.55 7.84 -8.69
CA ASP A 154 -15.96 8.12 -8.44
C ASP A 154 -16.17 9.47 -7.70
N ARG A 155 -15.14 10.04 -7.08
CA ARG A 155 -15.24 11.21 -6.18
C ARG A 155 -14.45 12.43 -6.64
N TYR A 156 -13.36 12.23 -7.36
CA TYR A 156 -12.47 13.30 -7.78
C TYR A 156 -12.03 13.13 -9.24
N ASP A 157 -12.21 14.16 -10.04
CA ASP A 157 -11.71 14.25 -11.42
C ASP A 157 -10.54 15.23 -11.49
N PRO A 158 -9.29 14.73 -11.48
CA PRO A 158 -8.12 15.60 -11.52
C PRO A 158 -7.98 16.31 -12.87
N PRO A 159 -7.27 17.46 -12.89
CA PRO A 159 -6.91 18.11 -14.15
C PRO A 159 -6.20 17.14 -15.10
N PRO A 160 -6.31 17.29 -16.43
CA PRO A 160 -5.75 16.35 -17.41
C PRO A 160 -4.26 16.03 -17.20
N HIS A 161 -3.45 16.99 -16.77
CA HIS A 161 -2.02 16.83 -16.54
C HIS A 161 -1.68 16.11 -15.22
N GLU A 162 -2.64 15.98 -14.29
CA GLU A 162 -2.52 15.25 -13.04
C GLU A 162 -3.25 13.91 -13.08
N ARG A 163 -3.87 13.54 -14.22
CA ARG A 163 -4.68 12.33 -14.32
C ARG A 163 -3.80 11.08 -14.34
N GLU A 164 -4.13 10.11 -13.49
CA GLU A 164 -3.49 8.81 -13.44
C GLU A 164 -4.53 7.74 -13.06
N ASP A 165 -4.96 6.94 -14.03
CA ASP A 165 -6.04 5.95 -13.88
C ASP A 165 -5.78 4.92 -12.77
N ARG A 166 -4.51 4.55 -12.56
CA ARG A 166 -4.13 3.62 -11.50
C ARG A 166 -4.49 4.16 -10.11
N LEU A 167 -4.32 5.47 -9.88
CA LEU A 167 -4.64 6.11 -8.59
C LEU A 167 -6.15 6.25 -8.42
N GLY A 168 -6.88 6.45 -9.51
CA GLY A 168 -8.34 6.48 -9.52
C GLY A 168 -9.00 5.19 -9.03
N ARG A 169 -8.30 4.04 -9.12
CA ARG A 169 -8.81 2.75 -8.66
C ARG A 169 -8.68 2.51 -7.15
N TYR A 170 -7.91 3.32 -6.43
CA TYR A 170 -7.86 3.23 -4.98
C TYR A 170 -9.23 3.47 -4.37
N PRO A 171 -9.60 2.77 -3.28
CA PRO A 171 -10.83 3.05 -2.58
C PRO A 171 -10.81 4.46 -1.99
N TYR A 172 -11.95 5.16 -2.08
CA TYR A 172 -12.17 6.44 -1.42
C TYR A 172 -12.72 6.16 -0.02
N LEU A 173 -11.94 6.50 1.02
CA LEU A 173 -12.23 6.13 2.39
C LEU A 173 -12.79 7.30 3.20
N GLY A 174 -13.64 6.98 4.16
CA GLY A 174 -14.08 7.89 5.22
C GLY A 174 -12.97 8.23 6.21
N THR A 175 -13.29 9.10 7.18
CA THR A 175 -12.31 9.67 8.12
C THR A 175 -11.66 8.65 9.07
N ASP A 176 -12.20 7.45 9.16
CA ASP A 176 -11.83 6.33 10.02
C ASP A 176 -11.36 5.10 9.25
N TYR A 177 -10.95 5.25 8.00
CA TYR A 177 -10.58 4.19 7.06
C TYR A 177 -11.75 3.34 6.56
N ALA A 178 -13.01 3.66 6.91
CA ALA A 178 -14.17 2.92 6.44
C ALA A 178 -14.37 3.08 4.93
N PHE A 179 -14.79 2.01 4.27
CA PHE A 179 -15.22 2.10 2.88
C PHE A 179 -16.44 3.02 2.75
N GLN A 180 -16.51 3.70 1.61
CA GLN A 180 -17.65 4.55 1.25
C GLN A 180 -18.48 3.86 0.17
N GLU A 181 -19.80 4.04 0.22
CA GLU A 181 -20.67 3.55 -0.84
C GLU A 181 -20.42 4.29 -2.16
N ARG A 182 -20.30 3.56 -3.27
CA ARG A 182 -20.28 4.18 -4.61
C ARG A 182 -21.58 4.92 -4.90
N VAL A 183 -22.71 4.29 -4.61
CA VAL A 183 -24.06 4.86 -4.72
C VAL A 183 -24.69 4.87 -3.32
N PRO A 184 -24.98 6.02 -2.75
CA PRO A 184 -25.53 6.14 -1.40
C PRO A 184 -26.77 5.27 -1.16
N GLY A 185 -26.82 4.56 -0.03
CA GLY A 185 -27.93 3.70 0.39
C GLY A 185 -27.96 2.31 -0.25
N THR A 186 -26.97 1.95 -1.07
CA THR A 186 -26.95 0.62 -1.73
C THR A 186 -26.16 -0.44 -0.96
N ALA A 187 -25.27 -0.02 -0.07
CA ALA A 187 -24.42 -0.90 0.72
C ALA A 187 -24.04 -0.30 2.09
N PRO A 188 -25.03 0.02 2.96
CA PRO A 188 -24.81 0.76 4.21
C PRO A 188 -23.87 0.06 5.20
N PHE A 189 -23.64 -1.25 5.03
CA PHE A 189 -22.69 -2.04 5.83
C PHE A 189 -21.21 -1.68 5.55
N LEU A 190 -20.90 -0.99 4.45
CA LEU A 190 -19.53 -0.61 4.10
C LEU A 190 -18.89 0.32 5.13
N LYS A 191 -19.69 1.10 5.84
CA LYS A 191 -19.23 1.98 6.94
C LYS A 191 -18.58 1.19 8.10
N ASP A 192 -18.88 -0.10 8.22
CA ASP A 192 -18.38 -0.98 9.27
C ASP A 192 -17.19 -1.85 8.80
N ILE A 193 -16.71 -1.63 7.56
CA ILE A 193 -15.55 -2.33 6.98
C ILE A 193 -14.43 -1.30 6.73
N HIS A 194 -13.29 -1.50 7.39
CA HIS A 194 -12.18 -0.56 7.36
C HIS A 194 -11.02 -1.09 6.52
N CYS A 195 -10.53 -0.27 5.58
CA CYS A 195 -9.35 -0.57 4.77
C CYS A 195 -8.09 -0.06 5.47
N PHE A 196 -7.48 -0.89 6.32
CA PHE A 196 -6.27 -0.53 7.06
C PHE A 196 -5.05 -1.22 6.44
N GLY A 197 -4.39 -0.53 5.51
CA GLY A 197 -3.27 -1.04 4.73
C GLY A 197 -2.94 -0.12 3.56
N ILE A 198 -2.22 -0.64 2.56
CA ILE A 198 -1.77 0.13 1.38
C ILE A 198 -2.96 0.75 0.60
N GLY A 199 -4.14 0.12 0.63
CA GLY A 199 -5.35 0.68 0.03
C GLY A 199 -5.76 2.05 0.59
N ALA A 200 -5.33 2.39 1.80
CA ALA A 200 -5.60 3.69 2.41
C ALA A 200 -4.70 4.84 1.91
N TRP A 201 -3.66 4.57 1.12
CA TRP A 201 -2.63 5.57 0.77
C TRP A 201 -3.20 6.83 0.10
N MET A 202 -4.10 6.69 -0.83
CA MET A 202 -4.68 7.87 -1.50
C MET A 202 -5.50 8.76 -0.55
N SER A 203 -6.14 8.18 0.46
CA SER A 203 -6.98 8.90 1.42
C SER A 203 -6.20 9.40 2.65
N PHE A 204 -5.17 8.67 3.08
CA PHE A 204 -4.47 8.91 4.36
C PHE A 204 -2.95 9.04 4.22
N GLY A 205 -2.40 8.98 3.02
CA GLY A 205 -0.95 8.90 2.85
C GLY A 205 -0.40 7.60 3.44
N MET A 206 0.75 7.68 4.11
CA MET A 206 1.38 6.51 4.73
C MET A 206 0.65 5.98 5.97
N SER A 207 -0.29 6.75 6.51
CA SER A 207 -1.07 6.32 7.68
C SER A 207 -1.90 5.07 7.33
N GLY A 208 -1.89 4.08 8.20
CA GLY A 208 -2.57 2.80 8.00
C GLY A 208 -1.74 1.71 7.29
N ALA A 209 -0.60 2.03 6.67
CA ALA A 209 0.23 1.06 5.95
C ALA A 209 1.71 1.05 6.38
N SER A 210 2.20 2.11 7.04
CA SER A 210 3.58 2.21 7.49
C SER A 210 3.68 2.01 8.99
N ILE A 211 4.61 1.17 9.44
CA ILE A 211 4.90 0.97 10.88
C ILE A 211 5.20 2.31 11.55
N ASN A 212 5.93 3.19 10.89
CA ASN A 212 6.29 4.52 11.42
C ASN A 212 5.08 5.45 11.60
N ALA A 213 3.93 5.15 11.00
CA ALA A 213 2.71 5.94 11.09
C ALA A 213 1.66 5.33 12.03
N MET A 214 1.88 4.12 12.57
CA MET A 214 0.90 3.41 13.40
C MET A 214 0.49 4.20 14.65
N TYR A 215 1.38 5.00 15.23
CA TYR A 215 1.05 5.85 16.38
C TYR A 215 -0.01 6.94 16.08
N VAL A 216 -0.25 7.24 14.81
CA VAL A 216 -1.33 8.12 14.34
C VAL A 216 -2.51 7.31 13.84
N ALA A 217 -2.24 6.28 13.03
CA ALA A 217 -3.24 5.53 12.30
C ALA A 217 -4.11 4.66 13.23
N VAL A 218 -3.48 3.94 14.17
CA VAL A 218 -4.21 3.04 15.08
C VAL A 218 -5.19 3.79 15.99
N PRO A 219 -4.81 4.90 16.67
CA PRO A 219 -5.78 5.69 17.43
C PRO A 219 -6.94 6.23 16.58
N LYS A 220 -6.70 6.64 15.33
CA LYS A 220 -7.74 7.14 14.43
C LYS A 220 -8.73 6.04 14.04
N LEU A 221 -8.23 4.85 13.68
CA LEU A 221 -9.07 3.68 13.41
C LEU A 221 -9.87 3.27 14.65
N ALA A 222 -9.21 3.14 15.80
CA ALA A 222 -9.86 2.76 17.05
C ALA A 222 -10.97 3.75 17.46
N ALA A 223 -10.73 5.06 17.27
CA ALA A 223 -11.72 6.08 17.54
C ALA A 223 -12.97 5.94 16.63
N GLY A 224 -12.77 5.65 15.34
CA GLY A 224 -13.87 5.40 14.41
C GLY A 224 -14.70 4.19 14.80
N VAL A 225 -14.05 3.05 15.04
CA VAL A 225 -14.73 1.81 15.45
C VAL A 225 -15.48 1.99 16.77
N THR A 226 -14.85 2.58 17.79
CA THR A 226 -15.50 2.78 19.10
C THR A 226 -16.62 3.82 19.04
N SER A 227 -16.51 4.82 18.18
CA SER A 227 -17.60 5.79 17.93
C SER A 227 -18.84 5.10 17.33
N GLY A 228 -18.64 4.20 16.36
CA GLY A 228 -19.71 3.42 15.77
C GLY A 228 -20.41 2.51 16.79
N LEU A 229 -19.62 1.79 17.60
CA LEU A 229 -20.16 0.93 18.67
C LEU A 229 -20.94 1.74 19.70
N PHE A 230 -20.37 2.84 20.19
CA PHE A 230 -21.05 3.72 21.13
C PHE A 230 -22.37 4.26 20.59
N ALA A 231 -22.37 4.71 19.33
CA ALA A 231 -23.57 5.22 18.67
C ALA A 231 -24.67 4.16 18.51
N ALA A 232 -24.30 2.90 18.30
CA ALA A 232 -25.25 1.78 18.20
C ALA A 232 -25.90 1.42 19.55
N GLU A 233 -25.27 1.76 20.67
CA GLU A 233 -25.70 1.41 22.03
C GLU A 233 -26.11 2.61 22.88
N LEU A 234 -26.43 3.76 22.28
CA LEU A 234 -26.74 4.99 22.99
C LEU A 234 -27.87 4.85 24.02
N ASP A 235 -28.96 4.20 23.65
CA ASP A 235 -30.10 3.99 24.56
C ASP A 235 -29.70 3.15 25.76
N TYR A 236 -28.95 2.07 25.56
CA TYR A 236 -28.44 1.23 26.65
C TYR A 236 -27.56 2.04 27.62
N HIS A 237 -26.64 2.83 27.10
CA HIS A 237 -25.76 3.67 27.92
C HIS A 237 -26.52 4.79 28.65
N TRP A 238 -27.54 5.36 28.01
CA TRP A 238 -28.39 6.37 28.60
C TRP A 238 -29.21 5.81 29.78
N ASP A 239 -29.86 4.67 29.59
CA ASP A 239 -30.61 4.00 30.64
C ASP A 239 -29.72 3.58 31.81
N GLY A 240 -28.51 3.06 31.50
CA GLY A 240 -27.50 2.74 32.49
C GLY A 240 -27.06 3.94 33.32
N LEU A 241 -26.85 5.10 32.68
CA LEU A 241 -26.50 6.36 33.37
C LEU A 241 -27.63 6.83 34.29
N GLN A 242 -28.88 6.76 33.84
CA GLN A 242 -30.05 7.15 34.66
C GLN A 242 -30.22 6.19 35.88
N ALA A 243 -29.92 4.93 35.71
CA ALA A 243 -29.98 3.93 36.76
C ALA A 243 -28.81 4.00 37.78
N TYR A 244 -27.74 4.74 37.44
CA TYR A 244 -26.55 4.81 38.27
C TYR A 244 -26.80 5.55 39.55
N LYS A 245 -26.62 4.85 40.70
CA LYS A 245 -26.91 5.35 42.06
C LYS A 245 -25.70 5.24 43.01
N THR A 246 -24.52 4.92 42.48
CA THR A 246 -23.34 4.75 43.33
C THR A 246 -22.89 6.08 43.93
N SER A 247 -22.97 6.20 45.25
CA SER A 247 -22.48 7.39 45.98
C SER A 247 -20.95 7.35 46.11
N GLN A 248 -20.30 8.47 45.84
CA GLN A 248 -18.85 8.64 46.10
C GLN A 248 -18.54 9.08 47.52
N VAL A 249 -19.56 9.54 48.26
CA VAL A 249 -19.39 10.13 49.58
C VAL A 249 -20.31 9.44 50.58
N THR A 250 -19.77 9.05 51.70
CA THR A 250 -20.54 8.66 52.90
C THR A 250 -20.58 9.86 53.85
N LEU A 251 -21.77 10.43 54.04
CA LEU A 251 -21.94 11.53 54.97
C LEU A 251 -21.79 11.02 56.40
N ARG A 252 -21.03 11.76 57.25
CA ARG A 252 -20.93 11.45 58.69
C ARG A 252 -22.25 11.96 59.32
N GLU A 253 -22.82 11.11 60.19
CA GLU A 253 -23.89 11.55 61.05
C GLU A 253 -23.36 12.67 61.96
N THR A 254 -24.02 13.82 61.97
CA THR A 254 -23.71 15.00 62.84
C THR A 254 -24.44 14.90 64.14
#